data_77e1d2e0be1d5443a12822b8f9c32f2f
#
_entry.id   77e1d2e0be1d5443a12822b8f9c32f2f
#
_cell.length_a   1.000
_cell.length_b   1.000
_cell.length_c   1.000
_cell.angle_alpha   90.00
_cell.angle_beta   90.00
_cell.angle_gamma   90.00
#
_symmetry.space_group_name_H-M   'P 1'
#
loop_
_entity.id
_entity.type
_entity.pdbx_description
1 polymer ?
#
loop_
_entity_poly.entity_id
_entity_poly.type
_entity_poly.pdbx_seq_one_letter_code
_entity_poly.pdbx_strand_id
1 'polypeptide(L)'
;MRNIKLLIEYEGTNYHGWQVQPNGLTIQEVIEEKIAVMTGQRVRLTASGRTDAGVHALGQVANFQTSSQIPTEGFWRGLNSLLPPDIIIKSAAEMDPGFHAQFGVKRKTYCYWILNREPPSAIYRNYSWHFPLPLNQRAMQDAAGNLLGKKDFSSFRAAHPDTTDPVREVFKAEWSAKKPSFFCFTVEADGFLKHMVRNLVGTLVEVGKGKISGEGFKQIIKARDRRKAGVTAPPQGLFLVGVEY
;
A
#
# COMPACT_ATOMS: atom_id res chain seq x y z
N MET A 1 -15.19 7.87 -25.79
CA MET A 1 -14.41 6.79 -25.13
C MET A 1 -15.02 6.57 -23.76
N ARG A 2 -15.13 5.33 -23.34
CA ARG A 2 -15.62 4.94 -21.99
C ARG A 2 -14.48 4.94 -21.00
N ASN A 3 -14.75 5.28 -19.75
CA ASN A 3 -13.78 5.30 -18.67
C ASN A 3 -14.14 4.17 -17.68
N ILE A 4 -13.33 3.12 -17.64
CA ILE A 4 -13.61 1.92 -16.85
C ILE A 4 -12.73 1.93 -15.59
N LYS A 5 -13.37 1.93 -14.40
CA LYS A 5 -12.74 1.76 -13.11
C LYS A 5 -12.71 0.29 -12.74
N LEU A 6 -11.57 -0.17 -12.26
CA LEU A 6 -11.35 -1.51 -11.69
C LEU A 6 -11.03 -1.40 -10.20
N LEU A 7 -11.67 -2.23 -9.39
CA LEU A 7 -11.25 -2.53 -8.02
C LEU A 7 -10.46 -3.83 -8.05
N ILE A 8 -9.23 -3.80 -7.57
CA ILE A 8 -8.23 -4.84 -7.80
C ILE A 8 -7.67 -5.32 -6.47
N GLU A 9 -7.58 -6.64 -6.32
CA GLU A 9 -6.86 -7.32 -5.26
C GLU A 9 -5.65 -8.05 -5.85
N TYR A 10 -4.49 -8.01 -5.18
CA TYR A 10 -3.32 -8.77 -5.63
C TYR A 10 -2.38 -9.15 -4.50
N GLU A 11 -1.74 -10.31 -4.68
CA GLU A 11 -0.61 -10.80 -3.90
C GLU A 11 0.68 -10.37 -4.59
N GLY A 12 1.42 -9.45 -3.98
CA GLY A 12 2.55 -8.76 -4.64
C GLY A 12 3.89 -9.50 -4.61
N THR A 13 3.99 -10.67 -3.98
CA THR A 13 5.27 -11.37 -3.72
C THR A 13 6.11 -11.58 -4.97
N ASN A 14 5.47 -11.96 -6.09
CA ASN A 14 6.15 -12.30 -7.33
C ASN A 14 6.31 -11.11 -8.29
N TYR A 15 5.95 -9.90 -7.86
CA TYR A 15 5.91 -8.72 -8.71
C TYR A 15 6.87 -7.62 -8.26
N HIS A 16 7.44 -6.91 -9.22
CA HIS A 16 8.28 -5.74 -8.99
C HIS A 16 7.44 -4.47 -8.71
N GLY A 17 6.34 -4.63 -7.95
CA GLY A 17 5.40 -3.60 -7.59
C GLY A 17 4.33 -3.34 -8.65
N TRP A 18 3.64 -2.22 -8.50
CA TRP A 18 2.55 -1.86 -9.41
C TRP A 18 3.04 -1.39 -10.78
N GLN A 19 3.92 -0.39 -10.81
CA GLN A 19 4.25 0.41 -11.99
C GLN A 19 5.11 -0.36 -13.00
N VAL A 20 4.72 -0.35 -14.29
CA VAL A 20 5.52 -0.88 -15.41
C VAL A 20 6.95 -0.31 -15.37
N GLN A 21 7.92 -1.21 -15.43
CA GLN A 21 9.35 -0.90 -15.42
C GLN A 21 10.14 -2.01 -16.15
N PRO A 22 11.35 -1.70 -16.70
CA PRO A 22 12.05 -2.63 -17.57
C PRO A 22 12.71 -3.82 -16.86
N ASN A 23 12.83 -3.79 -15.53
CA ASN A 23 13.63 -4.73 -14.75
C ASN A 23 12.83 -5.83 -14.04
N GLY A 24 11.56 -6.02 -14.37
CA GLY A 24 10.75 -7.11 -13.81
C GLY A 24 9.27 -6.98 -14.06
N LEU A 25 8.57 -8.11 -13.94
CA LEU A 25 7.13 -8.22 -14.12
C LEU A 25 6.37 -7.40 -13.09
N THR A 26 5.35 -6.66 -13.53
CA THR A 26 4.58 -5.75 -12.68
C THR A 26 3.08 -6.01 -12.76
N ILE A 27 2.33 -5.65 -11.71
CA ILE A 27 0.88 -5.84 -11.67
C ILE A 27 0.19 -5.09 -12.82
N GLN A 28 0.60 -3.85 -13.06
CA GLN A 28 0.05 -3.01 -14.12
C GLN A 28 0.23 -3.63 -15.52
N GLU A 29 1.42 -4.13 -15.82
CA GLU A 29 1.75 -4.76 -17.09
C GLU A 29 0.88 -5.98 -17.37
N VAL A 30 0.76 -6.88 -16.39
CA VAL A 30 -0.07 -8.09 -16.52
C VAL A 30 -1.53 -7.72 -16.82
N ILE A 31 -2.11 -6.76 -16.10
CA ILE A 31 -3.50 -6.35 -16.34
C ILE A 31 -3.67 -5.67 -17.71
N GLU A 32 -2.76 -4.76 -18.08
CA GLU A 32 -2.78 -4.08 -19.38
C GLU A 32 -2.71 -5.07 -20.56
N GLU A 33 -1.87 -6.10 -20.46
CA GLU A 33 -1.80 -7.20 -21.44
C GLU A 33 -3.13 -7.95 -21.59
N LYS A 34 -3.80 -8.30 -20.47
CA LYS A 34 -5.07 -9.02 -20.52
C LYS A 34 -6.20 -8.14 -21.04
N ILE A 35 -6.19 -6.84 -20.76
CA ILE A 35 -7.13 -5.89 -21.38
C ILE A 35 -6.89 -5.85 -22.90
N ALA A 36 -5.63 -5.82 -23.34
CA ALA A 36 -5.31 -5.81 -24.77
C ALA A 36 -5.77 -7.10 -25.46
N VAL A 37 -5.64 -8.27 -24.84
CA VAL A 37 -6.16 -9.55 -25.37
C VAL A 37 -7.69 -9.49 -25.54
N MET A 38 -8.41 -8.94 -24.54
CA MET A 38 -9.88 -8.87 -24.58
C MET A 38 -10.43 -7.86 -25.60
N THR A 39 -9.75 -6.74 -25.74
CA THR A 39 -10.31 -5.59 -26.49
C THR A 39 -9.65 -5.35 -27.83
N GLY A 40 -8.50 -5.96 -28.10
CA GLY A 40 -7.65 -5.64 -29.24
C GLY A 40 -6.95 -4.27 -29.12
N GLN A 41 -7.06 -3.58 -27.95
CA GLN A 41 -6.56 -2.22 -27.75
C GLN A 41 -5.50 -2.20 -26.65
N ARG A 42 -4.37 -1.58 -26.93
CA ARG A 42 -3.41 -1.26 -25.86
C ARG A 42 -3.95 -0.06 -25.07
N VAL A 43 -4.10 -0.25 -23.76
CA VAL A 43 -4.54 0.78 -22.83
C VAL A 43 -3.46 1.07 -21.79
N ARG A 44 -3.55 2.22 -21.15
CA ARG A 44 -2.72 2.56 -20.00
C ARG A 44 -3.58 2.66 -18.75
N LEU A 45 -3.28 1.83 -17.74
CA LEU A 45 -3.93 1.92 -16.43
C LEU A 45 -3.37 3.11 -15.63
N THR A 46 -4.29 3.90 -15.10
CA THR A 46 -3.98 4.92 -14.09
C THR A 46 -4.43 4.42 -12.73
N ALA A 47 -3.50 4.18 -11.82
CA ALA A 47 -3.83 3.69 -10.47
C ALA A 47 -3.95 4.81 -9.45
N SER A 48 -4.67 4.55 -8.35
CA SER A 48 -4.78 5.46 -7.20
C SER A 48 -3.42 5.79 -6.58
N GLY A 49 -2.49 4.86 -6.65
CA GLY A 49 -1.12 5.02 -6.18
C GLY A 49 -0.28 3.79 -6.50
N ARG A 50 1.03 3.95 -6.44
CA ARG A 50 1.97 2.86 -6.66
C ARG A 50 2.18 2.08 -5.36
N THR A 51 2.40 0.77 -5.48
CA THR A 51 2.90 -0.08 -4.40
C THR A 51 4.31 -0.55 -4.75
N ASP A 52 5.16 -0.72 -3.74
CA ASP A 52 6.52 -1.23 -3.90
C ASP A 52 6.51 -2.73 -4.27
N ALA A 53 7.65 -3.24 -4.75
CA ALA A 53 7.86 -4.67 -4.95
C ALA A 53 7.55 -5.47 -3.67
N GLY A 54 6.79 -6.57 -3.80
CA GLY A 54 6.39 -7.43 -2.69
C GLY A 54 5.27 -6.90 -1.80
N VAL A 55 4.69 -5.72 -2.09
CA VAL A 55 3.54 -5.14 -1.37
C VAL A 55 2.24 -5.64 -1.97
N HIS A 56 1.27 -5.97 -1.13
CA HIS A 56 -0.04 -6.48 -1.52
C HIS A 56 -1.11 -5.39 -1.58
N ALA A 57 -2.25 -5.70 -2.19
CA ALA A 57 -3.44 -4.86 -2.10
C ALA A 57 -4.70 -5.70 -1.97
N LEU A 58 -5.61 -5.25 -1.12
CA LEU A 58 -6.99 -5.77 -0.98
C LEU A 58 -8.01 -4.88 -1.72
N GLY A 59 -7.59 -3.66 -2.12
CA GLY A 59 -8.49 -2.67 -2.70
C GLY A 59 -7.76 -1.58 -3.47
N GLN A 60 -6.86 -1.95 -4.40
CA GLN A 60 -6.28 -1.01 -5.35
C GLN A 60 -7.36 -0.57 -6.33
N VAL A 61 -7.38 0.71 -6.67
CA VAL A 61 -8.26 1.25 -7.71
C VAL A 61 -7.42 1.72 -8.89
N ALA A 62 -7.83 1.31 -10.09
CA ALA A 62 -7.25 1.83 -11.33
C ALA A 62 -8.37 2.14 -12.34
N ASN A 63 -8.11 3.02 -13.29
CA ASN A 63 -8.99 3.27 -14.42
C ASN A 63 -8.24 3.30 -15.74
N PHE A 64 -8.96 3.03 -16.81
CA PHE A 64 -8.48 3.16 -18.19
C PHE A 64 -9.59 3.61 -19.13
N GLN A 65 -9.18 4.17 -20.27
CA GLN A 65 -10.09 4.57 -21.33
C GLN A 65 -10.09 3.54 -22.46
N THR A 66 -11.28 3.25 -23.02
CA THR A 66 -11.45 2.30 -24.13
C THR A 66 -12.61 2.68 -25.03
N SER A 67 -12.55 2.30 -26.30
CA SER A 67 -13.69 2.34 -27.23
C SER A 67 -14.43 0.99 -27.30
N SER A 68 -13.97 -0.03 -26.58
CA SER A 68 -14.61 -1.34 -26.53
C SER A 68 -16.03 -1.25 -25.98
N GLN A 69 -16.95 -2.02 -26.60
CA GLN A 69 -18.35 -2.14 -26.18
C GLN A 69 -18.60 -3.28 -25.18
N ILE A 70 -17.51 -3.96 -24.71
CA ILE A 70 -17.61 -5.01 -23.69
C ILE A 70 -18.30 -4.42 -22.45
N PRO A 71 -19.40 -5.03 -21.94
CA PRO A 71 -20.04 -4.58 -20.71
C PRO A 71 -19.09 -4.64 -19.50
N THR A 72 -19.32 -3.84 -18.47
CA THR A 72 -18.48 -3.82 -17.26
C THR A 72 -18.38 -5.21 -16.60
N GLU A 73 -19.47 -5.97 -16.58
CA GLU A 73 -19.48 -7.37 -16.12
C GLU A 73 -18.58 -8.26 -16.99
N GLY A 74 -18.55 -8.02 -18.31
CA GLY A 74 -17.65 -8.70 -19.24
C GLY A 74 -16.18 -8.42 -18.95
N PHE A 75 -15.81 -7.18 -18.59
CA PHE A 75 -14.46 -6.85 -18.12
C PHE A 75 -14.14 -7.59 -16.83
N TRP A 76 -15.03 -7.56 -15.85
CA TRP A 76 -14.81 -8.24 -14.58
C TRP A 76 -14.59 -9.75 -14.75
N ARG A 77 -15.51 -10.45 -15.43
CA ARG A 77 -15.42 -11.91 -15.62
C ARG A 77 -14.28 -12.29 -16.57
N GLY A 78 -14.15 -11.56 -17.68
CA GLY A 78 -13.15 -11.86 -18.70
C GLY A 78 -11.73 -11.65 -18.21
N LEU A 79 -11.45 -10.56 -17.47
CA LEU A 79 -10.14 -10.37 -16.89
C LEU A 79 -9.80 -11.46 -15.88
N ASN A 80 -10.73 -11.84 -15.00
CA ASN A 80 -10.50 -12.91 -14.02
C ASN A 80 -10.29 -14.29 -14.66
N SER A 81 -10.79 -14.53 -15.87
CA SER A 81 -10.50 -15.78 -16.60
C SER A 81 -9.12 -15.82 -17.27
N LEU A 82 -8.48 -14.65 -17.45
CA LEU A 82 -7.19 -14.49 -18.13
C LEU A 82 -6.03 -14.17 -17.18
N LEU A 83 -6.34 -13.56 -16.05
CA LEU A 83 -5.34 -13.16 -15.05
C LEU A 83 -4.83 -14.39 -14.27
N PRO A 84 -3.59 -14.34 -13.79
CA PRO A 84 -3.07 -15.35 -12.87
C PRO A 84 -3.81 -15.26 -11.51
N PRO A 85 -3.81 -16.35 -10.71
CA PRO A 85 -4.62 -16.42 -9.48
C PRO A 85 -4.22 -15.44 -8.38
N ASP A 86 -3.08 -14.80 -8.48
CA ASP A 86 -2.56 -13.79 -7.55
C ASP A 86 -2.98 -12.33 -7.91
N ILE A 87 -3.77 -12.14 -9.00
CA ILE A 87 -4.39 -10.86 -9.37
C ILE A 87 -5.88 -11.08 -9.66
N ILE A 88 -6.75 -10.41 -8.90
CA ILE A 88 -8.20 -10.53 -9.02
C ILE A 88 -8.84 -9.15 -9.23
N ILE A 89 -9.71 -9.05 -10.23
CA ILE A 89 -10.61 -7.90 -10.38
C ILE A 89 -11.85 -8.16 -9.54
N LYS A 90 -12.04 -7.39 -8.46
CA LYS A 90 -13.19 -7.52 -7.56
C LYS A 90 -14.47 -6.92 -8.15
N SER A 91 -14.32 -5.84 -8.91
CA SER A 91 -15.41 -5.21 -9.65
C SER A 91 -14.89 -4.33 -10.78
N ALA A 92 -15.75 -4.10 -11.77
CA ALA A 92 -15.55 -3.11 -12.82
C ALA A 92 -16.79 -2.20 -12.90
N ALA A 93 -16.58 -0.90 -13.10
CA ALA A 93 -17.67 0.08 -13.23
C ALA A 93 -17.29 1.12 -14.28
N GLU A 94 -18.29 1.58 -15.06
CA GLU A 94 -18.12 2.73 -15.92
C GLU A 94 -18.27 4.02 -15.11
N MET A 95 -17.35 4.94 -15.31
CA MET A 95 -17.25 6.20 -14.58
C MET A 95 -17.40 7.37 -15.55
N ASP A 96 -17.70 8.54 -14.99
CA ASP A 96 -17.66 9.77 -15.77
C ASP A 96 -16.32 9.95 -16.49
N PRO A 97 -16.29 10.55 -17.68
CA PRO A 97 -15.05 10.76 -18.45
C PRO A 97 -13.96 11.50 -17.67
N GLY A 98 -14.33 12.37 -16.72
CA GLY A 98 -13.41 13.12 -15.87
C GLY A 98 -12.87 12.36 -14.68
N PHE A 99 -13.35 11.15 -14.36
CA PHE A 99 -12.83 10.37 -13.25
C PHE A 99 -11.36 9.98 -13.49
N HIS A 100 -10.53 10.23 -12.49
CA HIS A 100 -9.10 9.89 -12.50
C HIS A 100 -8.71 9.21 -11.20
N ALA A 101 -8.32 7.94 -11.26
CA ALA A 101 -8.05 7.12 -10.09
C ALA A 101 -6.98 7.71 -9.15
N GLN A 102 -6.04 8.50 -9.66
CA GLN A 102 -4.98 9.10 -8.83
C GLN A 102 -5.39 10.42 -8.19
N PHE A 103 -5.95 11.35 -8.98
CA PHE A 103 -6.14 12.73 -8.53
C PHE A 103 -7.45 12.96 -7.75
N GLY A 104 -8.43 12.06 -7.89
CA GLY A 104 -9.69 12.14 -7.15
C GLY A 104 -9.64 11.54 -5.74
N VAL A 105 -8.50 11.00 -5.31
CA VAL A 105 -8.38 10.30 -4.02
C VAL A 105 -8.45 11.27 -2.86
N LYS A 106 -9.37 11.00 -1.91
CA LYS A 106 -9.48 11.71 -0.63
C LYS A 106 -8.70 11.00 0.48
N ARG A 107 -8.75 9.66 0.51
CA ARG A 107 -8.10 8.86 1.55
C ARG A 107 -7.57 7.53 1.00
N LYS A 108 -6.47 7.08 1.59
CA LYS A 108 -5.94 5.73 1.41
C LYS A 108 -5.73 5.08 2.75
N THR A 109 -6.10 3.82 2.86
CA THR A 109 -5.88 3.03 4.07
C THR A 109 -4.90 1.91 3.79
N TYR A 110 -3.85 1.83 4.60
CA TYR A 110 -2.91 0.73 4.62
C TYR A 110 -2.99 -0.03 5.93
N CYS A 111 -2.72 -1.33 5.85
CA CYS A 111 -2.52 -2.20 7.01
C CYS A 111 -1.15 -2.87 6.91
N TYR A 112 -0.40 -2.92 8.01
CA TYR A 112 0.86 -3.62 8.09
C TYR A 112 0.80 -4.70 9.16
N TRP A 113 1.09 -5.96 8.78
CA TRP A 113 1.03 -7.11 9.68
C TRP A 113 2.40 -7.49 10.21
N ILE A 114 2.48 -7.68 11.54
CA ILE A 114 3.64 -8.24 12.24
C ILE A 114 3.21 -9.53 12.95
N LEU A 115 3.95 -10.60 12.68
CA LEU A 115 3.89 -11.84 13.47
C LEU A 115 4.93 -11.75 14.59
N ASN A 116 4.48 -11.44 15.82
CA ASN A 116 5.34 -11.24 16.97
C ASN A 116 5.33 -12.48 17.87
N ARG A 117 6.18 -13.43 17.56
CA ARG A 117 6.43 -14.66 18.33
C ARG A 117 7.79 -15.25 17.97
N GLU A 118 8.34 -16.11 18.83
CA GLU A 118 9.65 -16.74 18.58
C GLU A 118 9.69 -17.60 17.29
N PRO A 119 8.83 -18.63 17.08
CA PRO A 119 8.87 -19.40 15.86
C PRO A 119 8.23 -18.63 14.70
N PRO A 120 8.85 -18.66 13.48
CA PRO A 120 8.26 -18.10 12.28
C PRO A 120 7.00 -18.86 11.84
N SER A 121 6.38 -18.43 10.73
CA SER A 121 5.26 -19.11 10.12
C SER A 121 5.55 -19.44 8.66
N ALA A 122 5.37 -20.69 8.29
CA ALA A 122 5.44 -21.12 6.90
C ALA A 122 4.27 -20.53 6.08
N ILE A 123 3.08 -20.38 6.70
CA ILE A 123 1.88 -19.87 6.03
C ILE A 123 1.95 -18.35 5.86
N TYR A 124 2.30 -17.62 6.93
CA TYR A 124 2.25 -16.15 6.93
C TYR A 124 3.57 -15.48 6.51
N ARG A 125 4.58 -16.23 6.05
CA ARG A 125 5.89 -15.69 5.67
C ARG A 125 5.82 -14.60 4.61
N ASN A 126 4.87 -14.73 3.67
CA ASN A 126 4.65 -13.76 2.58
C ASN A 126 3.62 -12.66 2.94
N TYR A 127 2.99 -12.72 4.12
CA TYR A 127 1.88 -11.84 4.51
C TYR A 127 2.10 -11.11 5.82
N SER A 128 3.29 -11.24 6.42
CA SER A 128 3.64 -10.56 7.67
C SER A 128 5.15 -10.40 7.82
N TRP A 129 5.54 -9.41 8.59
CA TRP A 129 6.90 -9.32 9.11
C TRP A 129 7.03 -10.18 10.36
N HIS A 130 7.77 -11.27 10.29
CA HIS A 130 8.12 -12.06 11.47
C HIS A 130 9.12 -11.29 12.35
N PHE A 131 8.72 -11.05 13.59
CA PHE A 131 9.54 -10.38 14.59
C PHE A 131 9.59 -11.23 15.89
N PRO A 132 10.72 -11.91 16.19
CA PRO A 132 10.78 -12.92 17.27
C PRO A 132 10.81 -12.32 18.68
N LEU A 133 11.36 -11.09 18.83
CA LEU A 133 11.51 -10.47 20.15
C LEU A 133 10.19 -9.81 20.60
N PRO A 134 9.89 -9.80 21.92
CA PRO A 134 8.70 -9.13 22.44
C PRO A 134 8.67 -7.65 22.06
N LEU A 135 7.49 -7.16 21.66
CA LEU A 135 7.22 -5.76 21.35
C LEU A 135 6.22 -5.17 22.33
N ASN A 136 6.53 -4.00 22.87
CA ASN A 136 5.59 -3.23 23.69
C ASN A 136 4.55 -2.52 22.80
N GLN A 137 3.42 -3.19 22.56
CA GLN A 137 2.34 -2.68 21.70
C GLN A 137 1.77 -1.34 22.21
N ARG A 138 1.67 -1.16 23.55
CA ARG A 138 1.18 0.09 24.13
C ARG A 138 2.09 1.26 23.79
N ALA A 139 3.39 1.09 23.98
CA ALA A 139 4.37 2.14 23.63
C ALA A 139 4.32 2.48 22.11
N MET A 140 4.15 1.45 21.26
CA MET A 140 3.98 1.65 19.80
C MET A 140 2.68 2.42 19.50
N GLN A 141 1.56 2.14 20.17
CA GLN A 141 0.30 2.85 20.00
C GLN A 141 0.40 4.31 20.46
N ASP A 142 0.99 4.55 21.63
CA ASP A 142 1.17 5.90 22.16
C ASP A 142 2.07 6.75 21.24
N ALA A 143 3.12 6.15 20.68
CA ALA A 143 3.96 6.80 19.69
C ALA A 143 3.22 7.07 18.36
N ALA A 144 2.42 6.12 17.87
CA ALA A 144 1.65 6.26 16.64
C ALA A 144 0.63 7.41 16.70
N GLY A 145 0.08 7.71 17.87
CA GLY A 145 -0.79 8.88 18.08
C GLY A 145 -0.15 10.22 17.68
N ASN A 146 1.20 10.30 17.71
CA ASN A 146 1.90 11.51 17.27
C ASN A 146 1.92 11.70 15.74
N LEU A 147 1.45 10.73 14.96
CA LEU A 147 1.34 10.83 13.51
C LEU A 147 0.11 11.62 13.07
N LEU A 148 -0.94 11.70 13.90
CA LEU A 148 -2.23 12.29 13.54
C LEU A 148 -2.12 13.77 13.16
N GLY A 149 -2.93 14.16 12.16
CA GLY A 149 -3.02 15.51 11.61
C GLY A 149 -2.00 15.77 10.50
N LYS A 150 -1.94 17.03 10.06
CA LYS A 150 -1.10 17.49 8.95
C LYS A 150 0.33 17.75 9.40
N LYS A 151 1.30 17.04 8.82
CA LYS A 151 2.73 17.11 9.20
C LYS A 151 3.64 16.89 8.01
N ASP A 152 4.87 17.33 8.17
CA ASP A 152 5.99 17.01 7.27
C ASP A 152 6.56 15.63 7.62
N PHE A 153 6.44 14.69 6.67
CA PHE A 153 6.91 13.30 6.81
C PHE A 153 8.26 13.03 6.12
N SER A 154 9.09 14.05 5.94
CA SER A 154 10.43 13.92 5.33
C SER A 154 11.29 12.84 5.99
N SER A 155 11.20 12.65 7.32
CA SER A 155 11.92 11.59 8.03
C SER A 155 11.50 10.18 7.64
N PHE A 156 10.36 10.03 6.98
CA PHE A 156 9.82 8.71 6.61
C PHE A 156 9.73 8.47 5.10
N ARG A 157 10.22 9.39 4.26
CA ARG A 157 10.25 9.20 2.80
C ARG A 157 11.49 8.42 2.34
N ALA A 158 11.43 7.88 1.12
CA ALA A 158 12.60 7.28 0.46
C ALA A 158 13.68 8.35 0.17
N ALA A 159 14.93 7.91 0.01
CA ALA A 159 16.05 8.82 -0.32
C ALA A 159 15.86 9.54 -1.66
N HIS A 160 15.22 8.87 -2.64
CA HIS A 160 14.87 9.46 -3.94
C HIS A 160 13.34 9.58 -4.02
N PRO A 161 12.77 10.71 -3.59
CA PRO A 161 11.33 10.90 -3.53
C PRO A 161 10.73 11.18 -4.92
N ASP A 162 9.52 10.67 -5.15
CA ASP A 162 8.75 10.93 -6.37
C ASP A 162 8.00 12.29 -6.32
N THR A 163 8.01 12.98 -5.17
CA THR A 163 7.36 14.28 -4.96
C THR A 163 8.22 15.20 -4.11
N THR A 164 8.13 16.49 -4.39
CA THR A 164 8.80 17.55 -3.62
C THR A 164 8.07 17.91 -2.32
N ASP A 165 6.73 17.77 -2.29
CA ASP A 165 5.93 18.06 -1.10
C ASP A 165 5.87 16.86 -0.15
N PRO A 166 6.52 16.95 1.04
CA PRO A 166 6.52 15.89 2.04
C PRO A 166 5.34 15.97 3.03
N VAL A 167 4.48 16.98 2.92
CA VAL A 167 3.39 17.20 3.87
C VAL A 167 2.23 16.26 3.55
N ARG A 168 1.74 15.54 4.58
CA ARG A 168 0.56 14.68 4.49
C ARG A 168 -0.32 14.88 5.71
N GLU A 169 -1.60 14.59 5.55
CA GLU A 169 -2.55 14.56 6.65
C GLU A 169 -2.93 13.13 6.99
N VAL A 170 -2.57 12.71 8.20
CA VAL A 170 -2.89 11.38 8.74
C VAL A 170 -4.15 11.46 9.58
N PHE A 171 -5.18 10.71 9.19
CA PHE A 171 -6.49 10.69 9.84
C PHE A 171 -6.58 9.58 10.89
N LYS A 172 -5.84 8.47 10.68
CA LYS A 172 -5.83 7.29 11.55
C LYS A 172 -4.44 6.69 11.64
N ALA A 173 -4.03 6.26 12.86
CA ALA A 173 -2.77 5.56 13.10
C ALA A 173 -2.94 4.66 14.34
N GLU A 174 -3.30 3.39 14.12
CA GLU A 174 -3.71 2.49 15.19
C GLU A 174 -3.05 1.12 15.09
N TRP A 175 -2.58 0.62 16.25
CA TRP A 175 -2.17 -0.75 16.45
C TRP A 175 -3.30 -1.57 17.05
N SER A 176 -3.55 -2.75 16.52
CA SER A 176 -4.53 -3.69 17.04
C SER A 176 -3.99 -5.12 17.05
N ALA A 177 -4.28 -5.87 18.11
CA ALA A 177 -4.08 -7.32 18.13
C ALA A 177 -5.30 -7.99 17.48
N LYS A 178 -5.12 -8.63 16.33
CA LYS A 178 -6.22 -9.29 15.58
C LYS A 178 -6.34 -10.78 15.90
N LYS A 179 -5.22 -11.41 16.25
CA LYS A 179 -5.08 -12.82 16.66
C LYS A 179 -3.93 -12.90 17.68
N PRO A 180 -3.82 -13.96 18.46
CA PRO A 180 -2.63 -14.17 19.28
C PRO A 180 -1.36 -14.01 18.46
N SER A 181 -0.43 -13.21 18.93
CA SER A 181 0.85 -12.89 18.27
C SER A 181 0.78 -12.13 16.94
N PHE A 182 -0.38 -11.68 16.47
CA PHE A 182 -0.51 -10.85 15.28
C PHE A 182 -0.86 -9.41 15.64
N PHE A 183 0.02 -8.49 15.30
CA PHE A 183 -0.21 -7.05 15.38
C PHE A 183 -0.50 -6.50 13.99
N CYS A 184 -1.50 -5.64 13.90
CA CYS A 184 -1.82 -4.91 12.68
C CYS A 184 -1.72 -3.41 12.95
N PHE A 185 -0.88 -2.70 12.20
CA PHE A 185 -0.85 -1.26 12.16
C PHE A 185 -1.74 -0.78 11.01
N THR A 186 -2.83 -0.10 11.33
CA THR A 186 -3.71 0.55 10.35
C THR A 186 -3.40 2.03 10.30
N VAL A 187 -3.12 2.55 9.12
CA VAL A 187 -2.88 3.98 8.88
C VAL A 187 -3.70 4.48 7.71
N GLU A 188 -4.37 5.63 7.90
CA GLU A 188 -5.17 6.31 6.89
C GLU A 188 -4.66 7.74 6.72
N ALA A 189 -4.50 8.19 5.47
CA ALA A 189 -4.03 9.52 5.13
C ALA A 189 -4.58 9.98 3.77
N ASP A 190 -4.46 11.29 3.48
CA ASP A 190 -4.73 11.89 2.17
C ASP A 190 -3.81 11.36 1.06
N GLY A 191 -2.62 10.89 1.44
CA GLY A 191 -1.64 10.27 0.57
C GLY A 191 -0.43 9.79 1.35
N PHE A 192 0.44 9.04 0.67
CA PHE A 192 1.67 8.52 1.27
C PHE A 192 2.87 8.80 0.37
N LEU A 193 3.99 9.14 0.99
CA LEU A 193 5.28 9.23 0.32
C LEU A 193 5.83 7.83 0.03
N LYS A 194 6.72 7.72 -0.93
CA LYS A 194 7.42 6.46 -1.23
C LYS A 194 8.07 5.90 0.05
N HIS A 195 7.82 4.63 0.35
CA HIS A 195 8.26 3.90 1.55
C HIS A 195 7.70 4.42 2.89
N MET A 196 6.85 5.46 2.93
CA MET A 196 6.42 6.12 4.16
C MET A 196 5.87 5.13 5.19
N VAL A 197 4.88 4.32 4.85
CA VAL A 197 4.26 3.38 5.81
C VAL A 197 5.28 2.39 6.36
N ARG A 198 6.15 1.84 5.51
CA ARG A 198 7.19 0.88 5.92
C ARG A 198 8.23 1.52 6.84
N ASN A 199 8.60 2.78 6.59
CA ASN A 199 9.52 3.54 7.45
C ASN A 199 8.87 3.90 8.79
N LEU A 200 7.58 4.24 8.80
CA LEU A 200 6.81 4.46 10.03
C LEU A 200 6.78 3.18 10.89
N VAL A 201 6.42 2.04 10.29
CA VAL A 201 6.36 0.76 10.99
C VAL A 201 7.73 0.35 11.54
N GLY A 202 8.79 0.44 10.72
CA GLY A 202 10.14 0.10 11.17
C GLY A 202 10.60 0.96 12.34
N THR A 203 10.24 2.25 12.35
CA THR A 203 10.57 3.16 13.45
C THR A 203 9.72 2.87 14.71
N LEU A 204 8.42 2.56 14.53
CA LEU A 204 7.54 2.16 15.64
C LEU A 204 7.97 0.83 16.27
N VAL A 205 8.52 -0.10 15.49
CA VAL A 205 9.11 -1.32 16.01
C VAL A 205 10.33 -1.02 16.93
N GLU A 206 11.16 -0.03 16.57
CA GLU A 206 12.25 0.39 17.48
C GLU A 206 11.71 1.02 18.79
N VAL A 207 10.53 1.66 18.73
CA VAL A 207 9.82 2.09 19.97
C VAL A 207 9.33 0.87 20.76
N GLY A 208 8.73 -0.11 20.08
CA GLY A 208 8.25 -1.35 20.73
C GLY A 208 9.38 -2.16 21.42
N LYS A 209 10.61 -2.06 20.89
CA LYS A 209 11.85 -2.64 21.49
C LYS A 209 12.41 -1.82 22.65
N GLY A 210 11.86 -0.63 22.93
CA GLY A 210 12.39 0.30 23.92
C GLY A 210 13.69 1.02 23.51
N LYS A 211 14.12 0.94 22.24
CA LYS A 211 15.30 1.65 21.73
C LYS A 211 15.03 3.12 21.43
N ILE A 212 13.80 3.47 21.12
CA ILE A 212 13.34 4.85 20.89
C ILE A 212 12.19 5.11 21.88
N SER A 213 12.28 6.19 22.63
CA SER A 213 11.17 6.63 23.49
C SER A 213 10.07 7.29 22.68
N GLY A 214 8.85 7.45 23.23
CA GLY A 214 7.77 8.19 22.61
C GLY A 214 8.16 9.65 22.28
N GLU A 215 8.94 10.31 23.14
CA GLU A 215 9.49 11.64 22.87
C GLU A 215 10.56 11.59 21.76
N GLY A 216 11.41 10.58 21.74
CA GLY A 216 12.37 10.35 20.66
C GLY A 216 11.68 10.20 19.31
N PHE A 217 10.53 9.51 19.26
CA PHE A 217 9.73 9.39 18.04
C PHE A 217 9.21 10.76 17.56
N LYS A 218 8.71 11.62 18.46
CA LYS A 218 8.33 13.00 18.13
C LYS A 218 9.49 13.80 17.57
N GLN A 219 10.69 13.64 18.14
CA GLN A 219 11.89 14.33 17.64
C GLN A 219 12.29 13.85 16.25
N ILE A 220 12.09 12.58 15.92
CA ILE A 220 12.30 12.05 14.57
C ILE A 220 11.36 12.72 13.56
N ILE A 221 10.07 12.87 13.88
CA ILE A 221 9.12 13.59 13.02
C ILE A 221 9.62 15.01 12.76
N LYS A 222 9.98 15.76 13.83
CA LYS A 222 10.44 17.16 13.74
C LYS A 222 11.77 17.31 12.98
N ALA A 223 12.62 16.30 13.02
CA ALA A 223 13.96 16.36 12.45
C ALA A 223 13.98 16.44 10.91
N ARG A 224 12.92 15.97 10.21
CA ARG A 224 12.84 15.94 8.74
C ARG A 224 14.04 15.25 8.07
N ASP A 225 14.64 14.29 8.77
CA ASP A 225 15.85 13.59 8.35
C ASP A 225 15.62 12.07 8.40
N ARG A 226 15.63 11.42 7.21
CA ARG A 226 15.43 9.97 7.07
C ARG A 226 16.46 9.13 7.88
N ARG A 227 17.65 9.63 8.05
CA ARG A 227 18.74 8.93 8.77
C ARG A 227 18.43 8.73 10.26
N LYS A 228 17.53 9.53 10.83
CA LYS A 228 17.11 9.42 12.24
C LYS A 228 15.98 8.42 12.45
N ALA A 229 15.25 8.07 11.41
CA ALA A 229 14.19 7.06 11.48
C ALA A 229 14.76 5.63 11.46
N GLY A 230 13.97 4.68 11.92
CA GLY A 230 14.32 3.26 11.94
C GLY A 230 14.44 2.65 10.54
N VAL A 231 14.70 1.34 10.50
CA VAL A 231 14.80 0.56 9.25
C VAL A 231 13.51 0.63 8.45
N THR A 232 13.62 0.42 7.14
CA THR A 232 12.43 0.23 6.30
C THR A 232 11.88 -1.19 6.56
N ALA A 233 10.65 -1.30 7.07
CA ALA A 233 10.02 -2.60 7.30
C ALA A 233 9.89 -3.39 5.99
N PRO A 234 9.98 -4.74 6.02
CA PRO A 234 9.85 -5.59 4.85
C PRO A 234 8.53 -5.37 4.10
N PRO A 235 8.49 -5.52 2.76
CA PRO A 235 7.29 -5.20 1.97
C PRO A 235 6.11 -6.16 2.21
N GLN A 236 6.38 -7.45 2.45
CA GLN A 236 5.37 -8.50 2.53
C GLN A 236 4.38 -8.36 3.70
N GLY A 237 4.64 -7.49 4.67
CA GLY A 237 3.67 -7.17 5.72
C GLY A 237 2.68 -6.08 5.34
N LEU A 238 2.89 -5.37 4.21
CA LEU A 238 2.11 -4.19 3.83
C LEU A 238 1.01 -4.51 2.83
N PHE A 239 -0.20 -4.00 3.11
CA PHE A 239 -1.39 -4.13 2.28
C PHE A 239 -2.05 -2.77 2.06
N LEU A 240 -2.32 -2.40 0.81
CA LEU A 240 -3.27 -1.33 0.49
C LEU A 240 -4.68 -1.89 0.68
N VAL A 241 -5.37 -1.44 1.72
CA VAL A 241 -6.69 -1.96 2.09
C VAL A 241 -7.81 -1.34 1.28
N GLY A 242 -7.74 -0.03 1.03
CA GLY A 242 -8.78 0.68 0.31
C GLY A 242 -8.41 2.12 -0.04
N VAL A 243 -9.23 2.67 -0.94
CA VAL A 243 -9.11 4.03 -1.47
C VAL A 243 -10.49 4.67 -1.50
N GLU A 244 -10.62 5.89 -0.97
CA GLU A 244 -11.87 6.69 -0.96
C GLU A 244 -11.74 7.88 -1.92
N TYR A 245 -12.87 8.18 -2.62
CA TYR A 245 -13.01 9.26 -3.61
C TYR A 245 -14.03 10.30 -3.19
#